data_9113fef05f636054f76ea44813f3400b
#
_entry.id   9113fef05f636054f76ea44813f3400b
#
_cell.length_a   1.000
_cell.length_b   1.000
_cell.length_c   1.000
_cell.angle_alpha   90.00
_cell.angle_beta   90.00
_cell.angle_gamma   90.00
#
_symmetry.space_group_name_H-M   'P 1'
#
loop_
_entity.id
_entity.type
_entity.pdbx_description
1 polymer ?
#
loop_
_entity_poly.entity_id
_entity_poly.type
_entity_poly.pdbx_seq_one_letter_code
_entity_poly.pdbx_strand_id
1 'polypeptide(L)' 'MATTPFNPAVRAVQAAGTAVALARALGITSQAVSQWVRAGRIPLKRVVQVSLVTGIPKRELSPAFADAGADPQGK' A
#
# COMPACT_ATOMS: atom_id res chain seq x y z
N MET A 1 1.40 -24.43 -8.88
CA MET A 1 2.30 -23.66 -8.24
C MET A 1 1.71 -22.78 -7.18
N ALA A 2 2.40 -22.62 -6.22
CA ALA A 2 1.88 -21.84 -5.14
C ALA A 2 1.68 -20.42 -5.58
N THR A 3 0.55 -19.91 -5.29
CA THR A 3 0.28 -18.55 -5.60
C THR A 3 0.64 -17.72 -4.38
N THR A 4 1.51 -16.78 -4.57
CA THR A 4 1.83 -15.87 -3.49
C THR A 4 0.64 -14.96 -3.28
N PRO A 5 0.10 -14.89 -2.08
CA PRO A 5 -1.00 -13.98 -1.83
C PRO A 5 -0.56 -12.54 -2.14
N PHE A 6 -1.47 -11.80 -2.71
CA PHE A 6 -1.20 -10.41 -3.00
C PHE A 6 -0.99 -9.65 -1.69
N ASN A 7 0.14 -8.97 -1.58
CA ASN A 7 0.45 -8.17 -0.40
C ASN A 7 0.83 -6.77 -0.83
N PRO A 8 -0.11 -5.83 -0.77
CA PRO A 8 0.16 -4.48 -1.23
C PRO A 8 1.25 -3.78 -0.43
N ALA A 9 1.40 -4.13 0.84
CA ALA A 9 2.45 -3.54 1.65
C ALA A 9 3.82 -3.96 1.15
N VAL A 10 3.99 -5.24 0.81
CA VAL A 10 5.24 -5.71 0.25
C VAL A 10 5.52 -5.03 -1.08
N ARG A 11 4.49 -4.89 -1.90
CA ARG A 11 4.64 -4.23 -3.18
C ARG A 11 5.08 -2.78 -3.01
N ALA A 12 4.50 -2.08 -2.04
CA ALA A 12 4.89 -0.70 -1.76
C ALA A 12 6.34 -0.61 -1.29
N VAL A 13 6.75 -1.54 -0.43
CA VAL A 13 8.13 -1.58 0.03
C VAL A 13 9.09 -1.81 -1.13
N GLN A 14 8.74 -2.73 -2.02
CA GLN A 14 9.59 -2.99 -3.19
C GLN A 14 9.71 -1.77 -4.10
N ALA A 15 8.62 -1.05 -4.26
CA ALA A 15 8.62 0.15 -5.09
C ALA A 15 9.47 1.26 -4.48
N ALA A 16 9.48 1.36 -3.17
CA ALA A 16 10.28 2.37 -2.46
C ALA A 16 11.73 1.92 -2.26
N GLY A 17 11.97 0.63 -2.34
CA GLY A 17 13.27 0.05 -2.14
C GLY A 17 13.39 -0.72 -0.84
N THR A 18 13.06 -0.10 0.28
CA THR A 18 13.08 -0.74 1.59
C THR A 18 11.94 -0.22 2.44
N ALA A 19 11.66 -0.92 3.53
CA ALA A 19 10.64 -0.46 4.47
C ALA A 19 11.02 0.88 5.10
N VAL A 20 12.31 1.07 5.36
CA VAL A 20 12.79 2.33 5.92
C VAL A 20 12.58 3.47 4.93
N ALA A 21 12.88 3.23 3.66
CA ALA A 21 12.70 4.26 2.64
C ALA A 21 11.23 4.63 2.51
N LEU A 22 10.36 3.64 2.51
CA LEU A 22 8.91 3.89 2.44
C LEU A 22 8.44 4.69 3.66
N ALA A 23 8.89 4.29 4.85
CA ALA A 23 8.49 4.96 6.07
C ALA A 23 8.93 6.42 6.07
N ARG A 24 10.15 6.68 5.62
CA ARG A 24 10.65 8.05 5.52
C ARG A 24 9.80 8.89 4.58
N ALA A 25 9.49 8.33 3.43
CA ALA A 25 8.68 9.05 2.45
C ALA A 25 7.29 9.38 2.99
N LEU A 26 6.78 8.53 3.87
CA LEU A 26 5.45 8.72 4.44
C LEU A 26 5.47 9.50 5.76
N GLY A 27 6.65 9.72 6.32
CA GLY A 27 6.75 10.40 7.62
C GLY A 27 6.30 9.53 8.79
N ILE A 28 6.48 8.22 8.67
CA ILE A 28 6.08 7.28 9.72
C ILE A 28 7.28 6.38 10.07
N THR A 29 7.09 5.49 11.03
CA THR A 29 8.16 4.59 11.43
C THR A 29 8.21 3.36 10.53
N SER A 30 9.39 2.78 10.39
CA SER A 30 9.54 1.54 9.65
C SER A 30 8.78 0.40 10.33
N GLN A 31 8.58 0.51 11.64
CA GLN A 31 7.81 -0.46 12.40
C GLN A 31 6.36 -0.50 11.92
N ALA A 32 5.80 0.67 11.64
CA ALA A 32 4.45 0.76 11.11
C ALA A 32 4.35 0.05 9.77
N VAL A 33 5.33 0.27 8.90
CA VAL A 33 5.37 -0.39 7.61
C VAL A 33 5.47 -1.90 7.78
N SER A 34 6.29 -2.36 8.73
CA SER A 34 6.43 -3.79 9.00
C SER A 34 5.11 -4.40 9.45
N GLN A 35 4.33 -3.67 10.23
CA GLN A 35 3.02 -4.15 10.64
C GLN A 35 2.09 -4.32 9.44
N TRP A 36 2.16 -3.41 8.48
CA TRP A 36 1.37 -3.54 7.27
C TRP A 36 1.75 -4.81 6.49
N VAL A 37 3.05 -5.09 6.42
CA VAL A 37 3.53 -6.28 5.72
C VAL A 37 3.00 -7.54 6.40
N ARG A 38 3.02 -7.56 7.73
CA ARG A 38 2.49 -8.69 8.48
C ARG A 38 1.00 -8.86 8.30
N ALA A 39 0.28 -7.74 8.31
CA ALA A 39 -1.16 -7.77 8.15
C ALA A 39 -1.57 -8.08 6.72
N GLY A 40 -0.65 -7.87 5.78
CA GLY A 40 -0.94 -8.09 4.37
C GLY A 40 -1.78 -7.00 3.75
N ARG A 41 -1.80 -5.83 4.38
CA ARG A 41 -2.61 -4.72 3.84
C ARG A 41 -2.10 -3.40 4.37
N ILE A 42 -2.48 -2.34 3.65
CA ILE A 42 -2.16 -0.97 4.03
C ILE A 42 -3.43 -0.33 4.59
N PRO A 43 -3.34 0.41 5.70
CA PRO A 43 -4.51 1.12 6.21
C PRO A 43 -5.09 2.04 5.14
N LEU A 44 -6.41 2.05 5.05
CA LEU A 44 -7.10 2.81 4.02
C LEU A 44 -6.68 4.27 3.99
N LYS A 45 -6.53 4.87 5.14
CA LYS A 45 -6.16 6.28 5.20
C LYS A 45 -4.74 6.55 4.74
N ARG A 46 -3.92 5.50 4.62
CA ARG A 46 -2.55 5.65 4.14
C ARG A 46 -2.41 5.32 2.66
N VAL A 47 -3.42 4.69 2.08
CA VAL A 47 -3.32 4.22 0.69
C VAL A 47 -3.05 5.36 -0.27
N VAL A 48 -3.71 6.50 -0.08
CA VAL A 48 -3.50 7.66 -0.97
C VAL A 48 -2.05 8.13 -0.92
N GLN A 49 -1.50 8.25 0.29
CA GLN A 49 -0.11 8.67 0.45
C GLN A 49 0.86 7.67 -0.18
N VAL A 50 0.62 6.40 0.07
CA VAL A 50 1.48 5.35 -0.49
C VAL A 50 1.40 5.38 -2.01
N SER A 51 0.23 5.56 -2.56
CA SER A 51 0.06 5.68 -4.00
C SER A 51 0.88 6.83 -4.57
N LEU A 52 0.82 7.98 -3.92
CA LEU A 52 1.57 9.15 -4.37
C LEU A 52 3.07 8.94 -4.31
N VAL A 53 3.53 8.27 -3.28
CA VAL A 53 4.97 8.06 -3.08
C VAL A 53 5.52 6.98 -4.00
N THR A 54 4.76 5.92 -4.21
CA THR A 54 5.25 4.76 -4.97
C THR A 54 4.84 4.77 -6.43
N GLY A 55 3.83 5.56 -6.78
CA GLY A 55 3.30 5.54 -8.13
C GLY A 55 2.38 4.37 -8.41
N ILE A 56 2.08 3.56 -7.41
CA ILE A 56 1.19 2.42 -7.58
C ILE A 56 -0.25 2.90 -7.47
N PRO A 57 -1.13 2.55 -8.41
CA PRO A 57 -2.53 2.97 -8.32
C PRO A 57 -3.18 2.50 -7.03
N LYS A 58 -4.05 3.34 -6.49
CA LYS A 58 -4.73 3.03 -5.23
C LYS A 58 -5.48 1.71 -5.28
N ARG A 59 -6.12 1.40 -6.39
CA ARG A 59 -6.87 0.16 -6.52
C ARG A 59 -5.98 -1.07 -6.42
N GLU A 60 -4.70 -0.91 -6.72
CA GLU A 60 -3.75 -2.01 -6.59
C GLU A 60 -3.19 -2.12 -5.19
N LEU A 61 -3.37 -1.09 -4.38
CA LEU A 61 -2.90 -1.09 -3.01
C LEU A 61 -3.97 -1.53 -2.03
N SER A 62 -5.23 -1.44 -2.42
CA SER A 62 -6.31 -1.81 -1.54
C SER A 62 -7.50 -2.31 -2.34
N PRO A 63 -8.02 -3.51 -2.02
CA PRO A 63 -9.22 -4.03 -2.67
C PRO A 63 -10.42 -3.11 -2.49
N ALA A 64 -10.47 -2.38 -1.39
CA ALA A 64 -11.57 -1.46 -1.15
C ALA A 64 -11.62 -0.38 -2.21
N PHE A 65 -10.44 0.08 -2.65
CA PHE A 65 -10.38 1.06 -3.72
C PHE A 65 -10.68 0.44 -5.08
N ALA A 66 -10.41 -0.83 -5.25
CA ALA A 66 -10.74 -1.52 -6.49
C ALA A 66 -12.25 -1.58 -6.66
N ASP A 67 -12.95 -1.92 -5.59
CA ASP A 67 -14.41 -1.99 -5.62
C ASP A 67 -15.03 -0.61 -5.73
N ALA A 68 -14.55 0.29 -4.90
CA ALA A 68 -15.10 1.63 -4.86
C ALA A 68 -14.67 2.42 -6.08
N GLY A 69 -13.56 2.05 -6.64
CA GLY A 69 -13.03 2.77 -7.77
C GLY A 69 -13.91 2.64 -8.94
N ALA A 70 -14.73 1.66 -8.87
CA ALA A 70 -15.75 1.66 -9.80
C ALA A 70 -16.49 2.93 -9.65
N ASP A 71 -16.40 3.64 -8.57
CA ASP A 71 -16.90 4.82 -8.42
C ASP A 71 -16.36 5.92 -7.90
N PRO A 72 -16.01 6.38 -7.73
CA PRO A 72 -15.46 7.19 -6.99
C PRO A 72 -16.05 8.30 -6.55
N GLN A 73 -16.08 8.30 -6.45
CA GLN A 73 -16.29 9.00 -6.02
C GLN A 73 -16.76 9.60 -6.36
N GLY A 74 -16.93 9.26 -6.84
CA GLY A 74 -17.36 9.47 -7.08
C GLY A 74 -17.92 9.92 -7.10
N LYS A 75 -18.19 9.95 -7.08
CA LYS A 75 -18.60 10.18 -7.12
C LYS A 75 -18.69 10.29 -7.19
#